data_b600145aa5e34931f27eacca0e7ccec4
#
_entry.id   b600145aa5e34931f27eacca0e7ccec4
#
_cell.length_a   1.000
_cell.length_b   1.000
_cell.length_c   1.000
_cell.angle_alpha   90.00
_cell.angle_beta   90.00
_cell.angle_gamma   90.00
#
_symmetry.space_group_name_H-M   'P 1'
#
loop_
_entity.id
_entity.type
_entity.pdbx_description
1 polymer ?
#
loop_
_entity_poly.entity_id
_entity_poly.type
_entity_poly.pdbx_seq_one_letter_code
_entity_poly.pdbx_strand_id
1 'polypeptide(L)'
;MTPTRPSVVVSFSEAGWRRFLAADRPRPNLLIVCASVEMEAVVSRVMSLCQGPVHARQLPGELSLPEELTGTLVLWDVAQLTRGQQMFLHDWITVRPPDAQVISVTTAPLLPLVEDGQFLEGLFYRINVVSLVARLGEGRADSQADTRSDMERQHAGSARFRTR
;
A
#
# COMPACT_ATOMS: atom_id res chain seq x y z
N MET A 1 17.67 2.44 19.95
CA MET A 1 16.87 3.38 19.12
C MET A 1 16.64 2.73 17.78
N THR A 2 15.49 2.12 17.60
CA THR A 2 15.07 1.49 16.33
C THR A 2 14.69 2.61 15.36
N PRO A 3 15.19 2.64 14.13
CA PRO A 3 14.80 3.66 13.18
C PRO A 3 13.35 3.43 12.77
N THR A 4 12.47 4.31 13.21
CA THR A 4 11.09 4.38 12.73
C THR A 4 11.14 4.71 11.24
N ARG A 5 10.91 3.72 10.36
CA ARG A 5 10.71 3.99 8.93
C ARG A 5 9.48 4.89 8.77
N PRO A 6 9.59 5.96 8.01
CA PRO A 6 8.45 6.84 7.77
C PRO A 6 7.38 6.06 7.02
N SER A 7 6.21 5.91 7.64
CA SER A 7 5.01 5.43 6.94
C SER A 7 4.59 6.52 5.94
N VAL A 8 4.69 6.22 4.67
CA VAL A 8 4.20 7.14 3.64
C VAL A 8 2.68 7.02 3.62
N VAL A 9 1.99 8.03 4.11
CA VAL A 9 0.54 8.14 3.98
C VAL A 9 0.25 8.50 2.52
N VAL A 10 -0.16 7.53 1.73
CA VAL A 10 -0.57 7.76 0.35
C VAL A 10 -2.09 7.83 0.35
N SER A 11 -2.63 9.00 0.10
CA SER A 11 -4.03 9.17 -0.27
C SER A 11 -4.34 8.29 -1.48
N PHE A 12 -5.53 7.71 -1.56
CA PHE A 12 -5.96 6.73 -2.58
C PHE A 12 -6.10 7.39 -3.97
N SER A 13 -5.06 8.05 -4.46
CA SER A 13 -5.04 8.50 -5.85
C SER A 13 -4.60 7.33 -6.74
N GLU A 14 -5.31 7.10 -7.82
CA GLU A 14 -5.05 6.02 -8.77
C GLU A 14 -3.60 6.04 -9.29
N ALA A 15 -3.04 7.22 -9.48
CA ALA A 15 -1.66 7.42 -9.92
C ALA A 15 -0.61 6.96 -8.89
N GLY A 16 -0.86 7.18 -7.59
CA GLY A 16 0.05 6.75 -6.52
C GLY A 16 0.14 5.24 -6.40
N TRP A 17 -0.98 4.55 -6.51
CA TRP A 17 -1.04 3.08 -6.41
C TRP A 17 -0.41 2.39 -7.61
N ARG A 18 -0.66 2.89 -8.83
CA ARG A 18 -0.07 2.34 -10.06
C ARG A 18 1.44 2.31 -10.00
N ARG A 19 2.07 3.28 -9.34
CA ARG A 19 3.52 3.33 -9.21
C ARG A 19 4.11 2.13 -8.47
N PHE A 20 3.40 1.58 -7.47
CA PHE A 20 3.87 0.43 -6.68
C PHE A 20 3.36 -0.91 -7.20
N LEU A 21 2.19 -0.93 -7.84
CA LEU A 21 1.53 -2.16 -8.30
C LEU A 21 1.87 -2.50 -9.76
N ALA A 22 2.14 -1.50 -10.59
CA ALA A 22 2.49 -1.63 -12.00
C ALA A 22 3.97 -1.37 -12.28
N ALA A 23 4.80 -1.20 -11.23
CA ALA A 23 6.22 -0.93 -11.41
C ALA A 23 6.90 -2.08 -12.14
N ASP A 24 7.71 -1.73 -13.14
CA ASP A 24 8.70 -2.63 -13.69
C ASP A 24 9.64 -3.09 -12.57
N ARG A 25 10.11 -4.32 -12.67
CA ARG A 25 10.85 -5.05 -11.64
C ARG A 25 12.04 -4.29 -11.02
N PRO A 26 12.35 -4.54 -9.73
CA PRO A 26 11.72 -5.46 -8.78
C PRO A 26 10.50 -4.83 -8.09
N ARG A 27 9.45 -5.62 -7.88
CA ARG A 27 8.24 -5.18 -7.17
C ARG A 27 8.44 -5.34 -5.66
N PRO A 28 8.42 -4.25 -4.86
CA PRO A 28 8.53 -4.36 -3.42
C PRO A 28 7.28 -5.02 -2.82
N ASN A 29 7.45 -5.71 -1.70
CA ASN A 29 6.31 -6.13 -0.90
C ASN A 29 5.66 -4.91 -0.26
N LEU A 30 4.33 -4.91 -0.17
CA LEU A 30 3.54 -3.81 0.37
C LEU A 30 2.79 -4.26 1.61
N LEU A 31 2.79 -3.42 2.64
CA LEU A 31 1.88 -3.52 3.77
C LEU A 31 0.90 -2.36 3.71
N ILE A 32 -0.39 -2.66 3.61
CA ILE A 32 -1.47 -1.69 3.51
C ILE A 32 -2.28 -1.75 4.79
N VAL A 33 -2.39 -0.62 5.48
CA VAL A 33 -3.25 -0.47 6.65
C VAL A 33 -4.48 0.34 6.26
N CYS A 34 -5.67 -0.16 6.55
CA CYS A 34 -6.93 0.50 6.24
C CYS A 34 -7.95 0.34 7.36
N ALA A 35 -9.01 1.14 7.34
CA ALA A 35 -10.13 0.94 8.26
C ALA A 35 -10.88 -0.37 7.93
N SER A 36 -11.47 -1.00 8.95
CA SER A 36 -12.18 -2.28 8.77
C SER A 36 -13.31 -2.18 7.75
N VAL A 37 -14.05 -1.08 7.77
CA VAL A 37 -15.16 -0.82 6.83
C VAL A 37 -14.68 -0.62 5.37
N GLU A 38 -13.41 -0.37 5.17
CA GLU A 38 -12.81 -0.12 3.86
C GLU A 38 -12.07 -1.34 3.30
N MET A 39 -11.84 -2.37 4.11
CA MET A 39 -10.99 -3.51 3.78
C MET A 39 -11.36 -4.16 2.43
N GLU A 40 -12.62 -4.51 2.25
CA GLU A 40 -13.08 -5.19 1.03
C GLU A 40 -12.88 -4.32 -0.21
N ALA A 41 -13.21 -3.04 -0.11
CA ALA A 41 -13.04 -2.10 -1.21
C ALA A 41 -11.56 -1.85 -1.52
N VAL A 42 -10.70 -1.77 -0.50
CA VAL A 42 -9.25 -1.64 -0.65
C VAL A 42 -8.69 -2.87 -1.36
N VAL A 43 -9.05 -4.08 -0.91
CA VAL A 43 -8.58 -5.33 -1.53
C VAL A 43 -9.05 -5.45 -2.97
N SER A 44 -10.33 -5.18 -3.25
CA SER A 44 -10.87 -5.19 -4.61
C SER A 44 -10.12 -4.21 -5.51
N ARG A 45 -9.83 -3.02 -5.01
CA ARG A 45 -9.07 -2.01 -5.74
C ARG A 45 -7.63 -2.45 -6.00
N VAL A 46 -6.94 -2.97 -4.98
CA VAL A 46 -5.58 -3.51 -5.12
C VAL A 46 -5.56 -4.59 -6.20
N MET A 47 -6.47 -5.56 -6.14
CA MET A 47 -6.55 -6.65 -7.12
C MET A 47 -6.77 -6.15 -8.54
N SER A 48 -7.61 -5.12 -8.74
CA SER A 48 -7.88 -4.53 -10.05
C SER A 48 -6.68 -3.80 -10.66
N LEU A 49 -5.74 -3.35 -9.83
CA LEU A 49 -4.54 -2.63 -10.26
C LEU A 49 -3.31 -3.54 -10.44
N CYS A 50 -3.34 -4.77 -9.92
CA CYS A 50 -2.28 -5.72 -10.09
C CYS A 50 -2.17 -6.17 -11.55
N GLN A 51 -0.94 -6.33 -12.02
CA GLN A 51 -0.65 -6.87 -13.35
C GLN A 51 -0.25 -8.34 -13.26
N GLY A 52 -0.77 -9.16 -14.17
CA GLY A 52 -0.51 -10.59 -14.22
C GLY A 52 -1.40 -11.41 -13.29
N PRO A 53 -1.05 -12.66 -13.01
CA PRO A 53 -1.82 -13.53 -12.13
C PRO A 53 -1.88 -12.98 -10.71
N VAL A 54 -3.08 -13.02 -10.11
CA VAL A 54 -3.32 -12.60 -8.72
C VAL A 54 -3.86 -13.77 -7.92
N HIS A 55 -3.16 -14.11 -6.84
CA HIS A 55 -3.60 -15.10 -5.87
C HIS A 55 -4.04 -14.36 -4.60
N ALA A 56 -5.29 -14.53 -4.20
CA ALA A 56 -5.85 -13.85 -3.03
C ALA A 56 -6.18 -14.85 -1.92
N ARG A 57 -5.86 -14.50 -0.67
CA ARG A 57 -6.19 -15.29 0.52
C ARG A 57 -6.69 -14.37 1.63
N GLN A 58 -7.81 -14.76 2.21
CA GLN A 58 -8.39 -14.07 3.37
C GLN A 58 -8.07 -14.83 4.65
N LEU A 59 -7.74 -14.10 5.70
CA LEU A 59 -7.50 -14.63 7.03
C LEU A 59 -8.57 -14.14 8.02
N PRO A 60 -8.89 -14.90 9.07
CA PRO A 60 -8.37 -16.24 9.37
C PRO A 60 -8.90 -17.29 8.39
N GLY A 61 -8.03 -18.21 8.02
CA GLY A 61 -8.37 -19.30 7.11
C GLY A 61 -7.14 -20.13 6.79
N GLU A 62 -7.32 -21.10 5.91
CA GLU A 62 -6.21 -21.90 5.43
C GLU A 62 -5.26 -21.05 4.56
N LEU A 63 -3.99 -21.04 4.93
CA LEU A 63 -2.94 -20.37 4.18
C LEU A 63 -2.32 -21.36 3.19
N SER A 64 -2.95 -21.48 2.02
CA SER A 64 -2.39 -22.23 0.90
C SER A 64 -1.59 -21.28 0.02
N LEU A 65 -0.28 -21.50 -0.07
CA LEU A 65 0.65 -20.71 -0.87
C LEU A 65 1.02 -21.48 -2.15
N PRO A 66 1.10 -20.83 -3.31
CA PRO A 66 1.51 -21.48 -4.54
C PRO A 66 2.98 -21.91 -4.47
N GLU A 67 3.32 -23.08 -4.99
CA GLU A 67 4.71 -23.55 -5.07
C GLU A 67 5.55 -22.62 -5.94
N GLU A 68 4.99 -22.19 -7.08
CA GLU A 68 5.59 -21.20 -7.96
C GLU A 68 4.67 -19.98 -8.05
N LEU A 69 5.11 -18.85 -7.51
CA LEU A 69 4.39 -17.60 -7.64
C LEU A 69 4.90 -16.81 -8.83
N THR A 70 4.09 -16.75 -9.86
CA THR A 70 4.23 -15.76 -10.93
C THR A 70 3.17 -14.69 -10.72
N GLY A 71 3.57 -13.44 -10.49
CA GLY A 71 2.62 -12.34 -10.28
C GLY A 71 2.51 -11.87 -8.83
N THR A 72 1.29 -11.73 -8.31
CA THR A 72 1.04 -11.09 -7.02
C THR A 72 0.24 -11.99 -6.08
N LEU A 73 0.72 -12.13 -4.85
CA LEU A 73 -0.03 -12.71 -3.74
C LEU A 73 -0.64 -11.58 -2.89
N VAL A 74 -1.96 -11.56 -2.76
CA VAL A 74 -2.68 -10.61 -1.91
C VAL A 74 -3.20 -11.35 -0.67
N LEU A 75 -2.74 -10.93 0.50
CA LEU A 75 -3.15 -11.45 1.80
C LEU A 75 -3.91 -10.35 2.54
N TRP A 76 -5.12 -10.62 2.99
CA TRP A 76 -5.90 -9.68 3.79
C TRP A 76 -6.14 -10.20 5.19
N ASP A 77 -6.26 -9.28 6.15
CA ASP A 77 -6.30 -9.57 7.58
C ASP A 77 -5.05 -10.29 8.11
N VAL A 78 -3.87 -9.91 7.61
CA VAL A 78 -2.61 -10.58 7.99
C VAL A 78 -2.30 -10.53 9.51
N ALA A 79 -2.92 -9.62 10.26
CA ALA A 79 -2.87 -9.62 11.72
C ALA A 79 -3.49 -10.87 12.35
N GLN A 80 -4.34 -11.60 11.62
CA GLN A 80 -5.00 -12.83 12.08
C GLN A 80 -4.18 -14.10 11.80
N LEU A 81 -2.98 -13.98 11.22
CA LEU A 81 -2.09 -15.13 11.01
C LEU A 81 -1.72 -15.79 12.33
N THR A 82 -1.96 -17.08 12.44
CA THR A 82 -1.43 -17.90 13.56
C THR A 82 0.10 -17.94 13.53
N ARG A 83 0.73 -18.26 14.65
CA ARG A 83 2.21 -18.35 14.71
C ARG A 83 2.79 -19.31 13.67
N GLY A 84 2.15 -20.48 13.47
CA GLY A 84 2.56 -21.43 12.44
C GLY A 84 2.44 -20.88 11.03
N GLN A 85 1.35 -20.18 10.73
CA GLN A 85 1.15 -19.53 9.44
C GLN A 85 2.17 -18.39 9.19
N GLN A 86 2.52 -17.64 10.24
CA GLN A 86 3.55 -16.61 10.16
C GLN A 86 4.92 -17.21 9.81
N MET A 87 5.30 -18.31 10.45
CA MET A 87 6.56 -19.02 10.14
C MET A 87 6.53 -19.56 8.71
N PHE A 88 5.45 -20.23 8.32
CA PHE A 88 5.30 -20.79 6.98
C PHE A 88 5.38 -19.70 5.90
N LEU A 89 4.70 -18.56 6.08
CA LEU A 89 4.75 -17.43 5.15
C LEU A 89 6.14 -16.80 5.11
N HIS A 90 6.81 -16.67 6.25
CA HIS A 90 8.16 -16.14 6.34
C HIS A 90 9.13 -16.98 5.51
N ASP A 91 9.10 -18.30 5.68
CA ASP A 91 10.00 -19.23 4.97
C ASP A 91 9.70 -19.22 3.48
N TRP A 92 8.42 -19.24 3.12
CA TRP A 92 7.99 -19.17 1.73
C TRP A 92 8.45 -17.87 1.03
N ILE A 93 8.30 -16.70 1.68
CA ILE A 93 8.78 -15.43 1.13
C ILE A 93 10.31 -15.46 0.92
N THR A 94 11.03 -16.19 1.75
CA THR A 94 12.51 -16.27 1.69
C THR A 94 12.99 -16.98 0.43
N VAL A 95 12.27 -18.00 -0.02
CA VAL A 95 12.68 -18.87 -1.14
C VAL A 95 11.97 -18.56 -2.46
N ARG A 96 10.95 -17.70 -2.44
CA ARG A 96 10.18 -17.37 -3.63
C ARG A 96 11.00 -16.64 -4.71
N PRO A 97 10.58 -16.67 -5.99
CA PRO A 97 11.21 -15.89 -7.05
C PRO A 97 11.16 -14.38 -6.76
N PRO A 98 12.20 -13.62 -7.13
CA PRO A 98 12.29 -12.19 -6.88
C PRO A 98 11.21 -11.36 -7.60
N ASP A 99 10.63 -11.92 -8.64
CA ASP A 99 9.59 -11.29 -9.46
C ASP A 99 8.19 -11.33 -8.83
N ALA A 100 8.01 -12.19 -7.83
CA ALA A 100 6.76 -12.31 -7.14
C ALA A 100 6.59 -11.19 -6.10
N GLN A 101 5.43 -10.54 -6.08
CA GLN A 101 5.09 -9.51 -5.10
C GLN A 101 4.13 -10.05 -4.05
N VAL A 102 4.33 -9.67 -2.79
CA VAL A 102 3.37 -9.92 -1.72
C VAL A 102 2.77 -8.58 -1.28
N ILE A 103 1.45 -8.51 -1.29
CA ILE A 103 0.67 -7.37 -0.80
C ILE A 103 -0.12 -7.86 0.40
N SER A 104 0.19 -7.30 1.56
CA SER A 104 -0.46 -7.61 2.83
C SER A 104 -1.39 -6.48 3.22
N VAL A 105 -2.65 -6.77 3.49
CA VAL A 105 -3.64 -5.80 3.93
C VAL A 105 -4.05 -6.12 5.36
N THR A 106 -4.18 -5.12 6.21
CA THR A 106 -4.54 -5.27 7.62
C THR A 106 -5.36 -4.08 8.11
N THR A 107 -6.22 -4.32 9.09
CA THR A 107 -6.96 -3.28 9.80
C THR A 107 -6.23 -2.79 11.05
N ALA A 108 -5.28 -3.59 11.55
CA ALA A 108 -4.50 -3.26 12.74
C ALA A 108 -3.04 -2.97 12.38
N PRO A 109 -2.41 -1.96 12.99
CA PRO A 109 -0.97 -1.77 12.90
C PRO A 109 -0.25 -3.02 13.42
N LEU A 110 0.70 -3.55 12.64
CA LEU A 110 1.42 -4.78 13.02
C LEU A 110 2.54 -4.53 14.01
N LEU A 111 3.10 -3.32 14.08
CA LEU A 111 4.25 -3.03 14.94
C LEU A 111 3.97 -3.30 16.43
N PRO A 112 2.83 -2.90 17.02
CA PRO A 112 2.49 -3.28 18.39
C PRO A 112 2.44 -4.80 18.60
N LEU A 113 1.93 -5.55 17.62
CA LEU A 113 1.89 -7.01 17.69
C LEU A 113 3.29 -7.64 17.65
N VAL A 114 4.23 -7.00 16.96
CA VAL A 114 5.65 -7.40 16.96
C VAL A 114 6.27 -7.13 18.34
N GLU A 115 6.03 -5.94 18.90
CA GLU A 115 6.54 -5.55 20.22
C GLU A 115 6.01 -6.47 21.34
N ASP A 116 4.77 -6.90 21.23
CA ASP A 116 4.12 -7.85 22.15
C ASP A 116 4.49 -9.34 21.87
N GLY A 117 5.32 -9.60 20.86
CA GLY A 117 5.71 -10.96 20.46
C GLY A 117 4.61 -11.79 19.78
N GLN A 118 3.48 -11.18 19.46
CA GLN A 118 2.34 -11.83 18.79
C GLN A 118 2.54 -11.93 17.27
N PHE A 119 3.37 -11.08 16.69
CA PHE A 119 3.74 -11.14 15.28
C PHE A 119 5.24 -11.30 15.11
N LEU A 120 5.65 -12.15 14.16
CA LEU A 120 7.05 -12.42 13.85
C LEU A 120 7.74 -11.19 13.29
N GLU A 121 8.76 -10.70 13.99
CA GLU A 121 9.55 -9.55 13.56
C GLU A 121 10.18 -9.78 12.17
N GLY A 122 10.75 -10.95 11.92
CA GLY A 122 11.33 -11.30 10.63
C GLY A 122 10.31 -11.24 9.48
N LEU A 123 9.08 -11.72 9.71
CA LEU A 123 8.00 -11.64 8.74
C LEU A 123 7.58 -10.19 8.52
N PHE A 124 7.42 -9.42 9.62
CA PHE A 124 7.04 -8.01 9.54
C PHE A 124 7.96 -7.22 8.60
N TYR A 125 9.28 -7.36 8.75
CA TYR A 125 10.22 -6.65 7.87
C TYR A 125 10.20 -7.12 6.42
N ARG A 126 9.80 -8.36 6.15
CA ARG A 126 9.69 -8.89 4.80
C ARG A 126 8.45 -8.41 4.06
N ILE A 127 7.31 -8.29 4.75
CA ILE A 127 6.07 -7.81 4.14
C ILE A 127 5.95 -6.29 4.14
N ASN A 128 6.63 -5.60 5.07
CA ASN A 128 6.61 -4.15 5.24
C ASN A 128 7.81 -3.47 4.57
N VAL A 129 8.07 -3.78 3.31
CA VAL A 129 9.12 -3.08 2.53
C VAL A 129 8.65 -1.67 2.19
N VAL A 130 7.39 -1.52 1.80
CA VAL A 130 6.70 -0.24 1.68
C VAL A 130 5.41 -0.32 2.49
N SER A 131 5.22 0.65 3.37
CA SER A 131 4.00 0.77 4.18
C SER A 131 3.10 1.87 3.64
N LEU A 132 1.83 1.54 3.44
CA LEU A 132 0.82 2.45 2.91
C LEU A 132 -0.37 2.47 3.87
N VAL A 133 -0.95 3.65 4.07
CA VAL A 133 -2.24 3.79 4.76
C VAL A 133 -3.29 4.11 3.71
N ALA A 134 -4.22 3.20 3.51
CA ALA A 134 -5.34 3.40 2.60
C ALA A 134 -6.51 4.08 3.33
N ARG A 135 -7.03 5.13 2.73
CA ARG A 135 -8.29 5.77 3.12
C ARG A 135 -9.13 5.93 1.88
N LEU A 136 -10.31 5.35 1.89
CA LEU A 136 -11.34 5.58 0.88
C LEU A 136 -12.11 6.83 1.30
N GLY A 137 -11.62 7.98 0.93
CA GLY A 137 -12.26 9.22 1.30
C GLY A 137 -11.86 10.34 0.34
N GLU A 138 -12.84 10.78 -0.45
CA GLU A 138 -12.93 12.06 -1.12
C GLU A 138 -11.80 12.39 -2.13
N GLY A 139 -11.97 11.90 -3.33
CA GLY A 139 -11.41 12.51 -4.52
C GLY A 139 -11.99 13.90 -4.75
N ARG A 140 -11.65 14.87 -3.89
CA ARG A 140 -11.98 16.27 -4.11
C ARG A 140 -11.12 17.18 -3.24
N ALA A 141 -9.87 17.40 -3.61
CA ALA A 141 -9.11 18.57 -3.15
C ALA A 141 -7.74 18.80 -3.81
N ASP A 142 -7.43 18.29 -4.99
CA ASP A 142 -6.15 18.67 -5.63
C ASP A 142 -6.29 19.44 -6.96
N SER A 143 -7.52 19.87 -7.30
CA SER A 143 -7.74 20.68 -8.51
C SER A 143 -7.97 22.17 -8.26
N GLN A 144 -7.86 22.66 -7.02
CA GLN A 144 -8.14 24.09 -6.73
C GLN A 144 -6.92 24.93 -6.29
N ALA A 145 -5.73 24.35 -6.20
CA ALA A 145 -4.54 25.12 -5.84
C ALA A 145 -3.87 25.83 -7.04
N ASP A 146 -4.13 25.36 -8.27
CA ASP A 146 -3.41 25.89 -9.46
C ASP A 146 -4.17 27.00 -10.18
N THR A 147 -5.47 27.15 -9.91
CA THR A 147 -6.28 28.17 -10.62
C THR A 147 -6.25 29.55 -9.95
N ARG A 148 -5.75 29.64 -8.70
CA ARG A 148 -5.65 30.92 -7.98
C ARG A 148 -4.41 31.72 -8.35
N SER A 149 -3.33 31.06 -8.76
CA SER A 149 -2.09 31.73 -9.14
C SER A 149 -2.12 32.39 -10.51
N ASP A 150 -3.00 31.91 -11.42
CA ASP A 150 -3.11 32.49 -12.76
C ASP A 150 -4.06 33.67 -12.84
N MET A 151 -5.05 33.77 -11.95
CA MET A 151 -5.93 34.93 -11.88
C MET A 151 -5.29 36.17 -11.25
N GLU A 152 -4.33 36.02 -10.36
CA GLU A 152 -3.63 37.16 -9.77
C GLU A 152 -2.57 37.75 -10.70
N ARG A 153 -2.03 36.98 -11.66
CA ARG A 153 -1.06 37.47 -12.65
C ARG A 153 -1.72 38.26 -13.81
N GLN A 154 -2.98 38.03 -14.07
CA GLN A 154 -3.70 38.79 -15.12
C GLN A 154 -4.21 40.17 -14.68
N HIS A 155 -4.35 40.41 -13.36
CA HIS A 155 -4.79 41.73 -12.87
C HIS A 155 -3.66 42.70 -12.57
N ALA A 156 -2.40 42.27 -12.56
CA ALA A 156 -1.24 43.14 -12.32
C ALA A 156 -0.69 43.80 -13.63
N GLY A 157 -1.17 43.39 -14.80
CA GLY A 157 -0.67 43.85 -16.11
C GLY A 157 -1.40 45.03 -16.72
N SER A 158 -2.55 45.48 -16.17
CA SER A 158 -3.42 46.43 -16.85
C SER A 158 -3.41 47.87 -16.29
N ALA A 159 -2.48 48.21 -15.39
CA ALA A 159 -2.45 49.53 -14.71
C ALA A 159 -1.25 50.41 -15.07
N ARG A 160 -0.68 50.28 -16.27
CA ARG A 160 0.33 51.25 -16.75
C ARG A 160 0.09 51.56 -18.22
N PHE A 161 -0.81 52.49 -18.51
CA PHE A 161 -0.70 53.38 -19.68
C PHE A 161 -1.89 54.35 -19.65
N ARG A 162 -1.76 55.45 -18.89
CA ARG A 162 -2.41 56.72 -19.16
C ARG A 162 -1.66 57.83 -18.42
N THR A 163 -0.79 58.51 -19.14
CA THR A 163 -0.57 59.96 -18.97
C THR A 163 0.20 60.47 -20.19
N ARG A 164 -0.42 61.39 -20.85
CA ARG A 164 -0.02 62.38 -21.91
C ARG A 164 -0.12 61.88 -23.32
#